data_f29eb548392d53c3a8aece594075f673
#
_entry.id   f29eb548392d53c3a8aece594075f673
#
_cell.length_a   1.000
_cell.length_b   1.000
_cell.length_c   1.000
_cell.angle_alpha   90.00
_cell.angle_beta   90.00
_cell.angle_gamma   90.00
#
_symmetry.space_group_name_H-M   'P 1'
#
loop_
_entity.id
_entity.type
_entity.pdbx_description
1 polymer ?
#
loop_
_entity_poly.entity_id
_entity_poly.type
_entity_poly.pdbx_seq_one_letter_code
_entity_poly.pdbx_strand_id
1 'polypeptide(L)'
;MALDGGTGKVIVAPDASDVSELEARSRRRAELLADSAGEGATRDGHKVKLLANIGTAEDARKAAKFDLEGSGLFRTEFLFLDRDAAPSVEEQTETYIKVLQAFGQRRVVVRTLDAGADKPLSFADLGPEENPALGRRGLRLSMERVDLIDQQLEALAAAHQAVEGADLWVMAPMVSTIEETEWFAERARSYGLPQIGVMVETPAAAILSEQILTVADFASIGTNDLSQYTMAADRMQGELA
;
A
#
# COMPACT_ATOMS: atom_id res chain seq x y z
N MET A 1 -21.96 1.00 25.92
CA MET A 1 -22.17 1.17 24.47
C MET A 1 -21.58 -0.03 23.75
N ALA A 2 -22.31 -0.64 22.83
CA ALA A 2 -21.83 -1.75 22.00
C ALA A 2 -21.85 -1.32 20.52
N LEU A 3 -20.87 -1.77 19.76
CA LEU A 3 -20.67 -1.42 18.35
C LEU A 3 -20.51 -2.70 17.52
N ASP A 4 -21.32 -2.84 16.49
CA ASP A 4 -21.15 -3.87 15.46
C ASP A 4 -20.56 -3.23 14.20
N GLY A 5 -19.25 -3.37 14.00
CA GLY A 5 -18.56 -2.82 12.83
C GLY A 5 -18.95 -3.46 11.50
N GLY A 6 -19.59 -4.63 11.51
CA GLY A 6 -20.06 -5.31 10.28
C GLY A 6 -21.40 -4.77 9.78
N THR A 7 -22.23 -4.26 10.67
CA THR A 7 -23.55 -3.70 10.33
C THR A 7 -23.64 -2.18 10.53
N GLY A 8 -22.61 -1.58 11.14
CA GLY A 8 -22.63 -0.16 11.54
C GLY A 8 -23.57 0.15 12.71
N LYS A 9 -24.15 -0.88 13.36
CA LYS A 9 -25.11 -0.71 14.44
C LYS A 9 -24.39 -0.27 15.72
N VAL A 10 -24.87 0.81 16.34
CA VAL A 10 -24.43 1.30 17.66
C VAL A 10 -25.58 1.17 18.63
N ILE A 11 -25.37 0.48 19.75
CA ILE A 11 -26.35 0.33 20.83
C ILE A 11 -25.86 1.14 22.03
N VAL A 12 -26.61 2.18 22.38
CA VAL A 12 -26.36 3.00 23.57
C VAL A 12 -27.00 2.30 24.76
N ALA A 13 -26.24 2.06 25.83
CA ALA A 13 -26.68 1.28 27.01
C ALA A 13 -27.20 -0.13 26.62
N PRO A 14 -26.34 -1.01 26.04
CA PRO A 14 -26.72 -2.37 25.66
C PRO A 14 -27.12 -3.17 26.90
N ASP A 15 -28.13 -4.02 26.77
CA ASP A 15 -28.46 -5.00 27.80
C ASP A 15 -27.54 -6.23 27.73
N ALA A 16 -27.67 -7.15 28.69
CA ALA A 16 -26.82 -8.34 28.73
C ALA A 16 -27.01 -9.27 27.51
N SER A 17 -28.18 -9.25 26.90
CA SER A 17 -28.50 -10.03 25.69
C SER A 17 -27.79 -9.45 24.48
N ASP A 18 -27.82 -8.12 24.28
CA ASP A 18 -27.12 -7.42 23.21
C ASP A 18 -25.60 -7.68 23.25
N VAL A 19 -25.00 -7.60 24.45
CA VAL A 19 -23.58 -7.86 24.66
C VAL A 19 -23.23 -9.31 24.33
N SER A 20 -24.02 -10.25 24.86
CA SER A 20 -23.79 -11.70 24.63
C SER A 20 -23.90 -12.07 23.15
N GLU A 21 -24.85 -11.50 22.41
CA GLU A 21 -24.99 -11.74 20.98
C GLU A 21 -23.79 -11.23 20.18
N LEU A 22 -23.33 -10.00 20.46
CA LEU A 22 -22.18 -9.41 19.79
C LEU A 22 -20.89 -10.17 20.11
N GLU A 23 -20.69 -10.60 21.34
CA GLU A 23 -19.54 -11.41 21.74
C GLU A 23 -19.57 -12.81 21.08
N ALA A 24 -20.75 -13.44 20.99
CA ALA A 24 -20.89 -14.73 20.31
C ALA A 24 -20.58 -14.63 18.82
N ARG A 25 -21.04 -13.55 18.16
CA ARG A 25 -20.71 -13.28 16.74
C ARG A 25 -19.22 -13.01 16.56
N SER A 26 -18.61 -12.23 17.44
CA SER A 26 -17.17 -11.95 17.42
C SER A 26 -16.35 -13.22 17.59
N ARG A 27 -16.69 -14.07 18.56
CA ARG A 27 -16.04 -15.38 18.77
C ARG A 27 -16.17 -16.29 17.56
N ARG A 28 -17.38 -16.45 17.02
CA ARG A 28 -17.61 -17.28 15.83
C ARG A 28 -16.81 -16.79 14.62
N ARG A 29 -16.69 -15.46 14.44
CA ARG A 29 -15.84 -14.90 13.39
C ARG A 29 -14.35 -15.19 13.62
N ALA A 30 -13.89 -15.07 14.87
CA ALA A 30 -12.51 -15.39 15.24
C ALA A 30 -12.18 -16.87 15.03
N GLU A 31 -13.10 -17.79 15.38
CA GLU A 31 -12.98 -19.23 15.13
C GLU A 31 -12.89 -19.54 13.63
N LEU A 32 -13.79 -18.97 12.81
CA LEU A 32 -13.76 -19.13 11.35
C LEU A 32 -12.45 -18.61 10.72
N LEU A 33 -11.89 -17.53 11.27
CA LEU A 33 -10.61 -16.99 10.81
C LEU A 33 -9.43 -17.84 11.27
N ALA A 34 -9.49 -18.41 12.48
CA ALA A 34 -8.45 -19.30 13.00
C ALA A 34 -8.35 -20.62 12.21
N ASP A 35 -9.49 -21.14 11.74
CA ASP A 35 -9.57 -22.35 10.92
C ASP A 35 -9.26 -22.07 9.43
N SER A 36 -9.16 -20.80 9.04
CA SER A 36 -8.82 -20.41 7.67
C SER A 36 -7.31 -20.45 7.48
N ALA A 37 -6.82 -21.57 7.02
CA ALA A 37 -5.42 -21.81 6.70
C ALA A 37 -5.28 -22.49 5.33
N GLY A 38 -4.08 -22.42 4.75
CA GLY A 38 -3.75 -23.06 3.48
C GLY A 38 -3.79 -22.12 2.28
N GLU A 39 -3.44 -22.66 1.12
CA GLU A 39 -3.35 -21.90 -0.13
C GLU A 39 -4.71 -21.36 -0.56
N GLY A 40 -4.74 -20.07 -0.91
CA GLY A 40 -5.92 -19.46 -1.54
C GLY A 40 -6.17 -20.06 -2.93
N ALA A 41 -7.43 -20.34 -3.25
CA ALA A 41 -7.80 -20.80 -4.58
C ALA A 41 -9.21 -20.36 -4.97
N THR A 42 -9.43 -20.17 -6.27
CA THR A 42 -10.76 -19.97 -6.84
C THR A 42 -11.53 -21.30 -6.87
N ARG A 43 -12.85 -21.24 -7.13
CA ARG A 43 -13.70 -22.45 -7.17
C ARG A 43 -13.26 -23.45 -8.23
N ASP A 44 -12.66 -22.99 -9.32
CA ASP A 44 -12.13 -23.83 -10.41
C ASP A 44 -10.68 -24.29 -10.18
N GLY A 45 -10.13 -24.03 -8.96
CA GLY A 45 -8.83 -24.52 -8.53
C GLY A 45 -7.64 -23.64 -8.92
N HIS A 46 -7.86 -22.44 -9.47
CA HIS A 46 -6.76 -21.52 -9.72
C HIS A 46 -6.18 -20.98 -8.42
N LYS A 47 -4.87 -21.14 -8.20
CA LYS A 47 -4.18 -20.65 -7.00
C LYS A 47 -4.11 -19.13 -6.96
N VAL A 48 -4.45 -18.55 -5.82
CA VAL A 48 -4.42 -17.12 -5.57
C VAL A 48 -3.61 -16.86 -4.31
N LYS A 49 -2.58 -16.02 -4.41
CA LYS A 49 -1.78 -15.61 -3.25
C LYS A 49 -2.55 -14.64 -2.37
N LEU A 50 -2.57 -14.90 -1.07
CA LEU A 50 -3.14 -14.03 -0.06
C LEU A 50 -2.03 -13.18 0.55
N LEU A 51 -2.11 -11.88 0.35
CA LEU A 51 -1.10 -10.91 0.76
C LEU A 51 -1.70 -9.86 1.69
N ALA A 52 -0.95 -9.46 2.72
CA ALA A 52 -1.38 -8.42 3.65
C ALA A 52 -1.20 -7.02 3.06
N ASN A 53 -2.04 -6.07 3.52
CA ASN A 53 -1.76 -4.65 3.42
C ASN A 53 -1.23 -4.17 4.78
N ILE A 54 -0.08 -3.51 4.79
CA ILE A 54 0.59 -3.03 6.00
C ILE A 54 0.96 -1.54 5.85
N GLY A 55 1.08 -0.84 6.98
CA GLY A 55 1.52 0.54 7.04
C GLY A 55 2.74 0.75 7.95
N THR A 56 3.03 -0.19 8.84
CA THR A 56 4.12 -0.08 9.82
C THR A 56 4.88 -1.40 9.97
N ALA A 57 6.08 -1.34 10.57
CA ALA A 57 6.83 -2.54 10.95
C ALA A 57 6.10 -3.39 12.01
N GLU A 58 5.24 -2.78 12.82
CA GLU A 58 4.39 -3.51 13.77
C GLU A 58 3.29 -4.29 13.05
N ASP A 59 2.66 -3.70 12.04
CA ASP A 59 1.69 -4.41 11.18
C ASP A 59 2.35 -5.58 10.47
N ALA A 60 3.60 -5.41 9.98
CA ALA A 60 4.37 -6.48 9.36
C ALA A 60 4.56 -7.66 10.33
N ARG A 61 4.98 -7.40 11.58
CA ARG A 61 5.13 -8.43 12.61
C ARG A 61 3.82 -9.14 12.95
N LYS A 62 2.70 -8.40 12.97
CA LYS A 62 1.37 -8.99 13.20
C LYS A 62 0.92 -9.83 12.01
N ALA A 63 1.01 -9.29 10.80
CA ALA A 63 0.62 -9.99 9.58
C ALA A 63 1.45 -11.25 9.33
N ALA A 64 2.74 -11.22 9.65
CA ALA A 64 3.64 -12.36 9.47
C ALA A 64 3.29 -13.60 10.31
N LYS A 65 2.45 -13.45 11.34
CA LYS A 65 1.94 -14.56 12.17
C LYS A 65 0.80 -15.34 11.51
N PHE A 66 0.19 -14.78 10.47
CA PHE A 66 -0.87 -15.44 9.72
C PHE A 66 -0.28 -16.26 8.57
N ASP A 67 -1.07 -17.21 8.07
CA ASP A 67 -0.74 -18.03 6.90
C ASP A 67 -0.97 -17.22 5.62
N LEU A 68 0.01 -16.35 5.33
CA LEU A 68 0.01 -15.42 4.19
C LEU A 68 1.27 -15.61 3.37
N GLU A 69 1.19 -15.43 2.07
CA GLU A 69 2.34 -15.52 1.15
C GLU A 69 3.18 -14.24 1.10
N GLY A 70 2.84 -13.23 1.93
CA GLY A 70 3.62 -12.01 2.04
C GLY A 70 2.79 -10.75 2.26
N SER A 71 3.34 -9.61 1.84
CA SER A 71 2.64 -8.32 1.78
C SER A 71 2.48 -7.86 0.33
N GLY A 72 1.24 -7.58 -0.07
CA GLY A 72 0.91 -7.04 -1.39
C GLY A 72 0.97 -5.51 -1.46
N LEU A 73 1.01 -4.86 -0.29
CA LEU A 73 1.14 -3.42 -0.20
C LEU A 73 1.73 -3.02 1.16
N PHE A 74 2.93 -2.49 1.14
CA PHE A 74 3.46 -1.68 2.24
C PHE A 74 3.31 -0.21 1.87
N ARG A 75 2.44 0.48 2.62
CA ARG A 75 2.18 1.92 2.48
C ARG A 75 3.24 2.69 3.25
N THR A 76 4.15 3.34 2.53
CA THR A 76 5.29 4.04 3.13
C THR A 76 4.95 5.43 3.65
N GLU A 77 3.78 5.98 3.37
CA GLU A 77 3.34 7.31 3.78
C GLU A 77 3.47 7.53 5.29
N PHE A 78 3.20 6.49 6.09
CA PHE A 78 3.29 6.56 7.55
C PHE A 78 4.71 6.87 8.08
N LEU A 79 5.75 6.68 7.25
CA LEU A 79 7.11 7.09 7.58
C LEU A 79 7.32 8.60 7.42
N PHE A 80 6.52 9.26 6.60
CA PHE A 80 6.68 10.64 6.17
C PHE A 80 5.66 11.59 6.81
N LEU A 81 4.53 11.07 7.30
CA LEU A 81 3.47 11.87 7.92
C LEU A 81 3.88 12.38 9.30
N ASP A 82 3.27 13.51 9.71
CA ASP A 82 3.42 14.13 11.03
C ASP A 82 4.88 14.49 11.38
N ARG A 83 5.66 14.92 10.37
CA ARG A 83 7.07 15.31 10.50
C ARG A 83 7.32 16.68 9.87
N ASP A 84 8.26 17.41 10.44
CA ASP A 84 8.75 18.71 9.90
C ASP A 84 9.81 18.52 8.80
N ALA A 85 10.42 17.34 8.72
CA ALA A 85 11.43 16.98 7.72
C ALA A 85 11.23 15.54 7.24
N ALA A 86 11.69 15.25 6.01
CA ALA A 86 11.69 13.89 5.50
C ALA A 86 12.55 12.98 6.39
N PRO A 87 12.15 11.69 6.57
CA PRO A 87 12.97 10.72 7.27
C PRO A 87 14.29 10.51 6.51
N SER A 88 15.40 10.39 7.24
CA SER A 88 16.71 10.13 6.63
C SER A 88 16.75 8.76 5.93
N VAL A 89 17.76 8.55 5.08
CA VAL A 89 17.99 7.26 4.43
C VAL A 89 18.17 6.15 5.47
N GLU A 90 18.88 6.44 6.58
CA GLU A 90 19.11 5.50 7.66
C GLU A 90 17.82 5.12 8.38
N GLU A 91 16.98 6.08 8.73
CA GLU A 91 15.67 5.84 9.39
C GLU A 91 14.76 5.00 8.50
N GLN A 92 14.71 5.29 7.22
CA GLN A 92 13.94 4.52 6.24
C GLN A 92 14.49 3.10 6.12
N THR A 93 15.82 2.96 5.95
CA THR A 93 16.51 1.67 5.83
C THR A 93 16.21 0.77 7.03
N GLU A 94 16.34 1.28 8.26
CA GLU A 94 16.01 0.51 9.46
C GLU A 94 14.57 0.01 9.48
N THR A 95 13.64 0.83 9.02
CA THR A 95 12.23 0.45 8.97
C THR A 95 11.98 -0.62 7.92
N TYR A 96 12.56 -0.48 6.72
CA TYR A 96 12.43 -1.47 5.65
C TYR A 96 13.08 -2.81 6.03
N ILE A 97 14.23 -2.80 6.69
CA ILE A 97 14.86 -4.01 7.25
C ILE A 97 13.90 -4.73 8.20
N LYS A 98 13.27 -4.01 9.14
CA LYS A 98 12.32 -4.59 10.10
C LYS A 98 11.11 -5.23 9.40
N VAL A 99 10.63 -4.62 8.33
CA VAL A 99 9.51 -5.15 7.52
C VAL A 99 9.95 -6.39 6.75
N LEU A 100 11.08 -6.35 6.05
CA LEU A 100 11.60 -7.48 5.28
C LEU A 100 11.92 -8.68 6.19
N GLN A 101 12.57 -8.45 7.33
CA GLN A 101 12.86 -9.49 8.33
C GLN A 101 11.59 -10.16 8.88
N ALA A 102 10.50 -9.41 9.07
CA ALA A 102 9.25 -9.95 9.56
C ALA A 102 8.64 -10.98 8.59
N PHE A 103 8.76 -10.76 7.29
CA PHE A 103 8.27 -11.67 6.26
C PHE A 103 9.30 -12.72 5.81
N GLY A 104 10.58 -12.51 6.08
CA GLY A 104 11.67 -13.41 5.65
C GLY A 104 11.74 -13.50 4.12
N GLN A 105 11.63 -14.71 3.58
CA GLN A 105 11.66 -14.94 2.12
C GLN A 105 10.30 -14.72 1.42
N ARG A 106 9.26 -14.38 2.18
CA ARG A 106 7.93 -14.07 1.60
C ARG A 106 7.97 -12.69 0.95
N ARG A 107 7.20 -12.54 -0.13
CA ARG A 107 7.12 -11.29 -0.89
C ARG A 107 6.72 -10.09 -0.05
N VAL A 108 7.41 -8.97 -0.27
CA VAL A 108 7.00 -7.66 0.23
C VAL A 108 6.96 -6.67 -0.93
N VAL A 109 5.76 -6.21 -1.28
CA VAL A 109 5.56 -5.16 -2.28
C VAL A 109 5.54 -3.82 -1.55
N VAL A 110 6.52 -2.98 -1.82
CA VAL A 110 6.64 -1.63 -1.25
C VAL A 110 6.16 -0.61 -2.28
N ARG A 111 5.15 0.16 -1.93
CA ARG A 111 4.74 1.32 -2.72
C ARG A 111 5.58 2.52 -2.30
N THR A 112 6.23 3.20 -3.26
CA THR A 112 6.91 4.45 -2.98
C THR A 112 5.91 5.51 -2.50
N LEU A 113 6.42 6.61 -1.96
CA LEU A 113 5.64 7.65 -1.32
C LEU A 113 4.43 8.09 -2.16
N ASP A 114 3.23 7.93 -1.62
CA ASP A 114 1.98 8.43 -2.17
C ASP A 114 1.44 9.53 -1.25
N ALA A 115 2.07 10.68 -1.29
CA ALA A 115 1.68 11.87 -0.57
C ALA A 115 1.12 12.93 -1.52
N GLY A 116 0.44 13.91 -0.95
CA GLY A 116 -0.35 14.91 -1.66
C GLY A 116 -1.84 14.71 -1.38
N ALA A 117 -2.69 15.51 -1.97
CA ALA A 117 -4.14 15.48 -1.75
C ALA A 117 -4.54 15.56 -0.26
N ASP A 118 -5.03 14.44 0.29
CA ASP A 118 -5.47 14.31 1.68
C ASP A 118 -4.33 14.08 2.69
N LYS A 119 -3.08 13.93 2.20
CA LYS A 119 -1.89 13.66 3.01
C LYS A 119 -0.75 14.63 2.69
N PRO A 120 -0.92 15.94 2.98
CA PRO A 120 0.13 16.91 2.70
C PRO A 120 1.37 16.64 3.57
N LEU A 121 2.54 16.90 2.99
CA LEU A 121 3.81 16.85 3.69
C LEU A 121 4.28 18.29 3.95
N SER A 122 4.51 18.66 5.21
CA SER A 122 4.95 20.00 5.59
C SER A 122 6.27 20.40 4.94
N PHE A 123 7.17 19.44 4.72
CA PHE A 123 8.49 19.66 4.12
C PHE A 123 8.52 19.54 2.59
N ALA A 124 7.41 19.17 1.95
CA ALA A 124 7.28 19.07 0.50
C ALA A 124 6.19 20.03 0.01
N ASP A 125 6.22 21.27 0.52
CA ASP A 125 5.24 22.29 0.14
C ASP A 125 5.38 22.65 -1.35
N LEU A 126 4.39 22.20 -2.12
CA LEU A 126 4.26 22.51 -3.54
C LEU A 126 3.30 23.70 -3.80
N GLY A 127 2.84 24.33 -2.73
CA GLY A 127 1.82 25.38 -2.78
C GLY A 127 0.39 24.82 -2.91
N PRO A 128 -0.61 25.72 -2.87
CA PRO A 128 -2.01 25.31 -2.93
C PRO A 128 -2.40 24.78 -4.32
N GLU A 129 -3.28 23.80 -4.34
CA GLU A 129 -3.86 23.24 -5.56
C GLU A 129 -5.39 23.28 -5.46
N GLU A 130 -6.06 23.63 -6.55
CA GLU A 130 -7.53 23.69 -6.63
C GLU A 130 -8.15 22.31 -6.49
N ASN A 131 -7.50 21.27 -7.03
CA ASN A 131 -7.95 19.88 -7.02
C ASN A 131 -6.80 18.95 -6.61
N PRO A 132 -6.41 18.87 -5.34
CA PRO A 132 -5.23 18.14 -4.90
C PRO A 132 -5.24 16.64 -5.29
N ALA A 133 -6.41 16.01 -5.34
CA ALA A 133 -6.54 14.62 -5.74
C ALA A 133 -6.19 14.37 -7.23
N LEU A 134 -6.30 15.41 -8.06
CA LEU A 134 -5.93 15.40 -9.49
C LEU A 134 -4.56 16.05 -9.75
N GLY A 135 -3.91 16.55 -8.70
CA GLY A 135 -2.72 17.37 -8.78
C GLY A 135 -1.41 16.59 -8.58
N ARG A 136 -0.49 17.22 -7.86
CA ARG A 136 0.88 16.75 -7.61
C ARG A 136 0.90 15.79 -6.43
N ARG A 137 0.49 14.53 -6.68
CA ARG A 137 0.53 13.45 -5.71
C ARG A 137 1.26 12.21 -6.28
N GLY A 138 1.70 11.32 -5.41
CA GLY A 138 2.33 10.07 -5.79
C GLY A 138 3.56 10.28 -6.67
N LEU A 139 3.61 9.62 -7.82
CA LEU A 139 4.77 9.72 -8.72
C LEU A 139 5.00 11.14 -9.26
N ARG A 140 3.95 11.94 -9.47
CA ARG A 140 4.10 13.34 -9.92
C ARG A 140 4.86 14.18 -8.90
N LEU A 141 4.56 14.02 -7.60
CA LEU A 141 5.34 14.61 -6.52
C LEU A 141 6.80 14.15 -6.55
N SER A 142 7.02 12.85 -6.75
CA SER A 142 8.37 12.27 -6.82
C SER A 142 9.18 12.80 -8.00
N MET A 143 8.55 13.12 -9.12
CA MET A 143 9.21 13.72 -10.29
C MET A 143 9.60 15.19 -10.06
N GLU A 144 8.88 15.93 -9.23
CA GLU A 144 9.25 17.29 -8.82
C GLU A 144 10.25 17.28 -7.64
N ARG A 145 10.11 16.34 -6.71
CA ARG A 145 10.97 16.18 -5.54
C ARG A 145 11.81 14.92 -5.67
N VAL A 146 12.69 14.96 -6.67
CA VAL A 146 13.59 13.85 -7.00
C VAL A 146 14.47 13.45 -5.82
N ASP A 147 14.80 14.39 -4.94
CA ASP A 147 15.53 14.13 -3.71
C ASP A 147 14.81 13.14 -2.77
N LEU A 148 13.49 13.21 -2.69
CA LEU A 148 12.70 12.32 -1.83
C LEU A 148 12.65 10.88 -2.37
N ILE A 149 12.42 10.74 -3.67
CA ILE A 149 12.37 9.40 -4.27
C ILE A 149 13.75 8.75 -4.29
N ASP A 150 14.83 9.51 -4.53
CA ASP A 150 16.19 8.97 -4.50
C ASP A 150 16.58 8.43 -3.14
N GLN A 151 16.33 9.19 -2.08
CA GLN A 151 16.55 8.75 -0.71
C GLN A 151 15.74 7.48 -0.37
N GLN A 152 14.50 7.42 -0.87
CA GLN A 152 13.66 6.24 -0.64
C GLN A 152 14.16 5.00 -1.39
N LEU A 153 14.59 5.13 -2.65
CA LEU A 153 15.13 4.03 -3.44
C LEU A 153 16.48 3.56 -2.90
N GLU A 154 17.35 4.48 -2.45
CA GLU A 154 18.60 4.19 -1.77
C GLU A 154 18.35 3.37 -0.49
N ALA A 155 17.41 3.81 0.34
CA ALA A 155 17.05 3.11 1.57
C ALA A 155 16.48 1.70 1.31
N LEU A 156 15.65 1.55 0.27
CA LEU A 156 15.09 0.25 -0.13
C LEU A 156 16.20 -0.68 -0.63
N ALA A 157 17.14 -0.18 -1.43
CA ALA A 157 18.27 -0.96 -1.92
C ALA A 157 19.18 -1.40 -0.77
N ALA A 158 19.50 -0.50 0.17
CA ALA A 158 20.28 -0.82 1.36
C ALA A 158 19.60 -1.88 2.24
N ALA A 159 18.28 -1.78 2.44
CA ALA A 159 17.51 -2.75 3.20
C ALA A 159 17.47 -4.12 2.50
N HIS A 160 17.31 -4.16 1.18
CA HIS A 160 17.34 -5.39 0.40
C HIS A 160 18.70 -6.11 0.50
N GLN A 161 19.80 -5.36 0.43
CA GLN A 161 21.15 -5.90 0.60
C GLN A 161 21.40 -6.43 2.03
N ALA A 162 20.81 -5.77 3.04
CA ALA A 162 20.97 -6.15 4.44
C ALA A 162 20.18 -7.39 4.85
N VAL A 163 19.13 -7.78 4.09
CA VAL A 163 18.27 -8.93 4.42
C VAL A 163 18.39 -9.99 3.34
N GLU A 164 19.27 -10.96 3.59
CA GLU A 164 19.54 -12.05 2.64
C GLU A 164 18.27 -12.84 2.28
N GLY A 165 18.02 -13.03 1.00
CA GLY A 165 16.89 -13.80 0.48
C GLY A 165 15.53 -13.09 0.53
N ALA A 166 15.48 -11.79 0.86
CA ALA A 166 14.25 -11.03 0.82
C ALA A 166 13.67 -10.91 -0.61
N ASP A 167 12.39 -11.24 -0.80
CA ASP A 167 11.65 -11.04 -2.06
C ASP A 167 11.04 -9.63 -2.07
N LEU A 168 11.87 -8.61 -2.33
CA LEU A 168 11.48 -7.20 -2.38
C LEU A 168 11.00 -6.81 -3.78
N TRP A 169 9.79 -6.25 -3.84
CA TRP A 169 9.19 -5.67 -5.01
C TRP A 169 8.87 -4.20 -4.74
N VAL A 170 9.13 -3.30 -5.69
CA VAL A 170 8.93 -1.86 -5.50
C VAL A 170 8.01 -1.33 -6.59
N MET A 171 6.99 -0.54 -6.24
CA MET A 171 6.05 0.01 -7.20
C MET A 171 5.80 1.51 -7.01
N ALA A 172 5.59 2.20 -8.14
CA ALA A 172 5.16 3.59 -8.17
C ALA A 172 3.64 3.71 -8.05
N PRO A 173 3.13 4.64 -7.22
CA PRO A 173 1.72 5.04 -7.20
C PRO A 173 1.40 6.01 -8.35
N MET A 174 0.13 6.16 -8.71
CA MET A 174 -0.42 7.23 -9.55
C MET A 174 0.19 7.36 -10.95
N VAL A 175 0.67 6.24 -11.50
CA VAL A 175 1.17 6.20 -12.88
C VAL A 175 0.03 6.41 -13.87
N SER A 176 0.26 7.17 -14.92
CA SER A 176 -0.74 7.47 -15.97
C SER A 176 -0.22 7.26 -17.38
N THR A 177 1.09 7.32 -17.60
CA THR A 177 1.70 7.21 -18.93
C THR A 177 2.85 6.19 -18.97
N ILE A 178 3.29 5.86 -20.19
CA ILE A 178 4.43 4.97 -20.41
C ILE A 178 5.71 5.67 -19.98
N GLU A 179 5.86 6.94 -20.30
CA GLU A 179 7.04 7.75 -19.96
C GLU A 179 7.22 7.88 -18.44
N GLU A 180 6.15 8.02 -17.69
CA GLU A 180 6.19 7.98 -16.22
C GLU A 180 6.68 6.62 -15.71
N THR A 181 6.23 5.53 -16.35
CA THR A 181 6.67 4.17 -16.02
C THR A 181 8.16 3.97 -16.32
N GLU A 182 8.61 4.40 -17.50
CA GLU A 182 10.01 4.33 -17.93
C GLU A 182 10.90 5.11 -16.97
N TRP A 183 10.52 6.36 -16.65
CA TRP A 183 11.25 7.21 -15.73
C TRP A 183 11.45 6.55 -14.36
N PHE A 184 10.37 5.98 -13.81
CA PHE A 184 10.45 5.31 -12.51
C PHE A 184 11.27 4.01 -12.58
N ALA A 185 11.03 3.19 -13.61
CA ALA A 185 11.70 1.91 -13.75
C ALA A 185 13.21 2.07 -13.95
N GLU A 186 13.65 2.98 -14.81
CA GLU A 186 15.07 3.29 -15.01
C GLU A 186 15.73 3.75 -13.71
N ARG A 187 15.06 4.66 -13.00
CA ARG A 187 15.56 5.20 -11.74
C ARG A 187 15.68 4.11 -10.67
N ALA A 188 14.64 3.33 -10.43
CA ALA A 188 14.64 2.27 -9.44
C ALA A 188 15.67 1.17 -9.77
N ARG A 189 15.79 0.79 -11.03
CA ARG A 189 16.80 -0.18 -11.49
C ARG A 189 18.22 0.33 -11.33
N SER A 190 18.45 1.65 -11.44
CA SER A 190 19.80 2.23 -11.22
C SER A 190 20.30 2.06 -9.78
N TYR A 191 19.38 1.92 -8.81
CA TYR A 191 19.70 1.55 -7.42
C TYR A 191 19.84 0.04 -7.19
N GLY A 192 19.69 -0.78 -8.23
CA GLY A 192 19.83 -2.25 -8.14
C GLY A 192 18.60 -2.96 -7.57
N LEU A 193 17.43 -2.32 -7.57
CA LEU A 193 16.20 -2.94 -7.12
C LEU A 193 15.72 -4.01 -8.12
N PRO A 194 15.30 -5.22 -7.64
CA PRO A 194 15.16 -6.39 -8.50
C PRO A 194 13.85 -6.48 -9.27
N GLN A 195 12.76 -5.95 -8.72
CA GLN A 195 11.41 -6.08 -9.27
C GLN A 195 10.69 -4.73 -9.19
N ILE A 196 10.38 -4.16 -10.34
CA ILE A 196 9.81 -2.81 -10.46
C ILE A 196 8.42 -2.87 -11.06
N GLY A 197 7.46 -2.32 -10.37
CA GLY A 197 6.07 -2.30 -10.80
C GLY A 197 5.40 -0.94 -10.70
N VAL A 198 4.11 -0.94 -11.02
CA VAL A 198 3.26 0.24 -10.96
C VAL A 198 1.93 -0.09 -10.29
N MET A 199 1.29 0.92 -9.73
CA MET A 199 -0.10 0.81 -9.29
C MET A 199 -1.01 1.37 -10.38
N VAL A 200 -1.84 0.50 -10.95
CA VAL A 200 -2.90 0.88 -11.91
C VAL A 200 -4.07 1.41 -11.10
N GLU A 201 -4.13 2.72 -10.98
CA GLU A 201 -5.14 3.43 -10.18
C GLU A 201 -5.66 4.70 -10.85
N THR A 202 -5.22 4.95 -12.08
CA THR A 202 -5.80 5.95 -12.99
C THR A 202 -6.46 5.27 -14.18
N PRO A 203 -7.55 5.82 -14.75
CA PRO A 203 -8.16 5.28 -15.97
C PRO A 203 -7.16 5.19 -17.15
N ALA A 204 -6.24 6.15 -17.25
CA ALA A 204 -5.21 6.15 -18.28
C ALA A 204 -4.29 4.91 -18.17
N ALA A 205 -3.79 4.63 -16.97
CA ALA A 205 -2.95 3.44 -16.74
C ALA A 205 -3.72 2.13 -17.01
N ALA A 206 -5.02 2.08 -16.71
CA ALA A 206 -5.83 0.91 -17.01
C ALA A 206 -5.96 0.67 -18.53
N ILE A 207 -6.14 1.73 -19.32
CA ILE A 207 -6.22 1.67 -20.78
C ILE A 207 -4.86 1.31 -21.40
N LEU A 208 -3.77 1.86 -20.87
CA LEU A 208 -2.41 1.66 -21.35
C LEU A 208 -1.68 0.48 -20.70
N SER A 209 -2.40 -0.37 -19.97
CA SER A 209 -1.79 -1.42 -19.13
C SER A 209 -0.90 -2.40 -19.91
N GLU A 210 -1.26 -2.73 -21.16
CA GLU A 210 -0.44 -3.58 -22.03
C GLU A 210 0.93 -2.94 -22.29
N GLN A 211 0.96 -1.66 -22.67
CA GLN A 211 2.20 -0.93 -22.95
C GLN A 211 3.02 -0.70 -21.68
N ILE A 212 2.37 -0.33 -20.58
CA ILE A 212 3.00 -0.16 -19.25
C ILE A 212 3.70 -1.45 -18.81
N LEU A 213 3.06 -2.61 -18.99
CA LEU A 213 3.62 -3.91 -18.63
C LEU A 213 4.74 -4.41 -19.57
N THR A 214 5.05 -3.69 -20.66
CA THR A 214 6.30 -3.95 -21.41
C THR A 214 7.53 -3.38 -20.72
N VAL A 215 7.34 -2.42 -19.80
CA VAL A 215 8.38 -1.73 -19.04
C VAL A 215 8.44 -2.19 -17.59
N ALA A 216 7.29 -2.35 -16.95
CA ALA A 216 7.15 -2.77 -15.57
C ALA A 216 7.11 -4.31 -15.46
N ASP A 217 7.71 -4.85 -14.40
CA ASP A 217 7.77 -6.30 -14.13
C ASP A 217 6.45 -6.82 -13.56
N PHE A 218 5.64 -5.96 -12.95
CA PHE A 218 4.34 -6.29 -12.36
C PHE A 218 3.44 -5.04 -12.23
N ALA A 219 2.16 -5.29 -12.00
CA ALA A 219 1.21 -4.25 -11.64
C ALA A 219 0.36 -4.65 -10.43
N SER A 220 -0.04 -3.66 -9.65
CA SER A 220 -1.07 -3.76 -8.62
C SER A 220 -2.27 -2.90 -9.03
N ILE A 221 -3.49 -3.29 -8.67
CA ILE A 221 -4.68 -2.51 -8.97
C ILE A 221 -5.10 -1.74 -7.72
N GLY A 222 -5.03 -0.41 -7.80
CA GLY A 222 -5.44 0.52 -6.75
C GLY A 222 -6.93 0.85 -6.86
N THR A 223 -7.79 -0.07 -6.40
CA THR A 223 -9.24 -0.02 -6.63
C THR A 223 -9.91 1.26 -6.13
N ASN A 224 -9.46 1.82 -5.00
CA ASN A 224 -10.07 3.01 -4.43
C ASN A 224 -9.90 4.25 -5.33
N ASP A 225 -8.66 4.53 -5.75
CA ASP A 225 -8.37 5.66 -6.61
C ASP A 225 -8.89 5.40 -8.04
N LEU A 226 -8.75 4.17 -8.57
CA LEU A 226 -9.28 3.82 -9.86
C LEU A 226 -10.81 4.00 -9.93
N SER A 227 -11.54 3.59 -8.91
CA SER A 227 -12.98 3.81 -8.82
C SER A 227 -13.32 5.30 -8.76
N GLN A 228 -12.64 6.06 -7.88
CA GLN A 228 -12.83 7.50 -7.75
C GLN A 228 -12.69 8.23 -9.08
N TYR A 229 -11.60 7.98 -9.80
CA TYR A 229 -11.32 8.67 -11.07
C TYR A 229 -12.19 8.18 -12.22
N THR A 230 -12.51 6.88 -12.26
CA THR A 230 -13.35 6.33 -13.32
C THR A 230 -14.80 6.79 -13.19
N MET A 231 -15.31 6.85 -11.97
CA MET A 231 -16.68 7.27 -11.68
C MET A 231 -16.81 8.78 -11.50
N ALA A 232 -15.69 9.53 -11.46
CA ALA A 232 -15.65 10.96 -11.11
C ALA A 232 -16.38 11.26 -9.79
N ALA A 233 -16.24 10.36 -8.81
CA ALA A 233 -16.91 10.41 -7.51
C ALA A 233 -15.87 10.49 -6.39
N ASP A 234 -15.97 11.49 -5.54
CA ASP A 234 -15.08 11.64 -4.40
C ASP A 234 -15.37 10.56 -3.35
N ARG A 235 -14.43 9.65 -3.11
CA ARG A 235 -14.54 8.57 -2.12
C ARG A 235 -14.68 9.06 -0.68
N MET A 236 -14.37 10.33 -0.41
CA MET A 236 -14.55 10.94 0.91
C MET A 236 -15.99 11.42 1.13
N GLN A 237 -16.81 11.46 0.09
CA GLN A 237 -18.22 11.78 0.13
C GLN A 237 -19.04 10.50 0.28
N GLY A 238 -19.38 10.13 1.51
CA GLY A 238 -20.07 8.88 1.83
C GLY A 238 -21.40 8.64 1.10
N GLU A 239 -22.01 9.70 0.54
CA GLU A 239 -23.23 9.60 -0.29
C GLU A 239 -22.92 9.17 -1.73
N LEU A 240 -21.66 9.26 -2.17
CA LEU A 240 -21.20 8.90 -3.52
C LEU A 240 -20.39 7.60 -3.55
N ALA A 241 -19.91 7.14 -2.39
CA ALA A 241 -19.03 6.00 -2.27
C ALA A 241 -19.79 4.65 -2.19
#